data_f2d850ffae37cb3799d1f667455d8a1e
#
_entry.id   f2d850ffae37cb3799d1f667455d8a1e
#
_cell.length_a   1.000
_cell.length_b   1.000
_cell.length_c   1.000
_cell.angle_alpha   90.00
_cell.angle_beta   90.00
_cell.angle_gamma   90.00
#
_symmetry.space_group_name_H-M   'P 1'
#
loop_
_entity.id
_entity.type
_entity.pdbx_description
1 polymer ?
#
loop_
_entity_poly.entity_id
_entity_poly.type
_entity_poly.pdbx_seq_one_letter_code
_entity_poly.pdbx_strand_id
1 'polypeptide(L)' 'MTHSCERAQAQLFADILRQEVAQMSKSVTKAESRWRHRCEVEGDVDPPERLTLVRGRMEEAVKMLDALNARFPGTR' A
#
# COMPACT_ATOMS: atom_id res chain seq x y z
N MET A 1 -1.91 -1.43 32.84
CA MET A 1 -1.18 -2.10 31.88
C MET A 1 -1.57 -1.78 30.49
N THR A 2 -1.45 -0.50 30.25
CA THR A 2 -1.78 0.10 28.96
C THR A 2 -0.83 -0.32 27.84
N HIS A 3 0.41 -0.68 28.19
CA HIS A 3 1.42 -0.98 27.20
C HIS A 3 1.15 -2.24 26.37
N SER A 4 0.62 -3.30 26.97
CA SER A 4 0.32 -4.52 26.20
C SER A 4 -0.90 -4.37 25.32
N CYS A 5 -1.89 -3.56 25.73
CA CYS A 5 -3.05 -3.25 24.89
C CYS A 5 -2.67 -2.39 23.68
N GLU A 6 -1.81 -1.39 23.89
CA GLU A 6 -1.34 -0.54 22.79
C GLU A 6 -0.54 -1.33 21.77
N ARG A 7 0.32 -2.24 22.24
CA ARG A 7 1.13 -3.08 21.37
C ARG A 7 0.25 -4.03 20.56
N ALA A 8 -0.77 -4.63 21.19
CA ALA A 8 -1.71 -5.52 20.51
C ALA A 8 -2.52 -4.77 19.46
N GLN A 9 -2.98 -3.56 19.78
CA GLN A 9 -3.71 -2.72 18.83
C GLN A 9 -2.82 -2.30 17.65
N ALA A 10 -1.57 -1.91 17.93
CA ALA A 10 -0.63 -1.52 16.90
C ALA A 10 -0.33 -2.69 15.96
N GLN A 11 -0.19 -3.89 16.50
CA GLN A 11 0.04 -5.08 15.69
C GLN A 11 -1.16 -5.42 14.81
N LEU A 12 -2.36 -5.36 15.36
CA LEU A 12 -3.59 -5.59 14.61
C LEU A 12 -3.73 -4.57 13.47
N PHE A 13 -3.48 -3.31 13.77
CA PHE A 13 -3.54 -2.25 12.79
C PHE A 13 -2.50 -2.45 11.68
N ALA A 14 -1.27 -2.83 12.06
CA ALA A 14 -0.20 -3.13 11.11
C ALA A 14 -0.57 -4.30 10.19
N ASP A 15 -1.20 -5.34 10.74
CA ASP A 15 -1.64 -6.49 9.95
C ASP A 15 -2.70 -6.10 8.92
N ILE A 16 -3.65 -5.26 9.32
CA ILE A 16 -4.67 -4.73 8.41
C ILE A 16 -4.03 -3.92 7.31
N LEU A 17 -3.10 -3.03 7.65
CA LEU A 17 -2.38 -2.22 6.67
C LEU A 17 -1.58 -3.07 5.69
N ARG A 18 -0.92 -4.13 6.16
CA ARG A 18 -0.17 -5.04 5.30
C ARG A 18 -1.07 -5.75 4.30
N GLN A 19 -2.25 -6.18 4.74
CA GLN A 19 -3.23 -6.79 3.85
C GLN A 19 -3.71 -5.80 2.80
N GLU A 20 -4.00 -4.56 3.19
CA GLU A 20 -4.40 -3.52 2.26
C GLU A 20 -3.31 -3.21 1.25
N VAL A 21 -2.07 -3.08 1.70
CA VAL A 21 -0.92 -2.86 0.82
C VAL A 21 -0.77 -4.01 -0.17
N ALA A 22 -0.90 -5.25 0.28
CA ALA A 22 -0.81 -6.42 -0.59
C ALA A 22 -1.89 -6.41 -1.68
N GLN A 23 -3.13 -6.07 -1.32
CA GLN A 23 -4.24 -5.99 -2.27
C GLN A 23 -4.03 -4.84 -3.25
N MET A 24 -3.66 -3.66 -2.76
CA MET A 24 -3.37 -2.50 -3.60
C MET A 24 -2.20 -2.77 -4.54
N SER A 25 -1.17 -3.45 -4.06
CA SER A 25 -0.02 -3.84 -4.88
C SER A 25 -0.43 -4.72 -6.06
N LYS A 26 -1.32 -5.67 -5.84
CA LYS A 26 -1.85 -6.51 -6.92
C LYS A 26 -2.64 -5.68 -7.94
N SER A 27 -3.48 -4.77 -7.46
CA SER A 27 -4.26 -3.89 -8.33
C SER A 27 -3.37 -2.96 -9.15
N VAL A 28 -2.33 -2.41 -8.53
CA VAL A 28 -1.35 -1.55 -9.20
C VAL A 28 -0.61 -2.35 -10.28
N THR A 29 -0.17 -3.55 -9.97
CA THR A 29 0.54 -4.40 -10.94
C THR A 29 -0.31 -4.69 -12.16
N LYS A 30 -1.59 -5.03 -11.97
CA LYS A 30 -2.52 -5.26 -13.07
C LYS A 30 -2.75 -4.01 -13.90
N ALA A 31 -2.97 -2.88 -13.25
CA ALA A 31 -3.22 -1.61 -13.93
C ALA A 31 -1.99 -1.15 -14.72
N GLU A 32 -0.81 -1.29 -14.15
CA GLU A 32 0.45 -0.97 -14.83
C GLU A 32 0.67 -1.84 -16.04
N SER A 33 0.39 -3.13 -15.93
CA SER A 33 0.53 -4.08 -17.02
C SER A 33 -0.37 -3.71 -18.20
N ARG A 34 -1.63 -3.36 -17.92
CA ARG A 34 -2.60 -2.90 -18.93
C ARG A 34 -2.16 -1.60 -19.57
N TRP A 35 -1.67 -0.68 -18.77
CA TRP A 35 -1.20 0.62 -19.25
C TRP A 35 0.02 0.45 -20.16
N ARG A 36 0.99 -0.38 -19.77
CA ARG A 36 2.15 -0.67 -20.61
C ARG A 36 1.75 -1.26 -21.94
N HIS A 37 0.81 -2.19 -21.93
CA HIS A 37 0.30 -2.80 -23.16
C HIS A 37 -0.34 -1.76 -24.07
N ARG A 38 -1.12 -0.85 -23.52
CA ARG A 38 -1.72 0.24 -24.28
C ARG A 38 -0.66 1.17 -24.87
N CYS A 39 0.38 1.47 -24.12
CA CYS A 39 1.50 2.27 -24.60
C CYS A 39 2.23 1.60 -25.77
N GLU A 40 2.38 0.27 -25.72
CA GLU A 40 3.00 -0.47 -26.82
C GLU A 40 2.16 -0.45 -28.09
N VAL A 41 0.84 -0.50 -27.95
CA VAL A 41 -0.09 -0.54 -29.09
C VAL A 41 -0.41 0.84 -29.62
N GLU A 42 -0.68 1.80 -28.74
CA GLU A 42 -1.20 3.13 -29.09
C GLU A 42 -0.15 4.24 -29.03
N GLY A 43 1.05 3.95 -28.50
CA GLY A 43 2.08 4.95 -28.24
C GLY A 43 1.96 5.52 -26.84
N ASP A 44 2.55 6.71 -26.59
CA ASP A 44 2.53 7.32 -25.27
C ASP A 44 1.12 7.67 -24.83
N VAL A 45 0.63 6.93 -23.84
CA VAL A 45 -0.68 7.15 -23.23
C VAL A 45 -0.46 7.54 -21.78
N ASP A 46 -1.16 8.58 -21.33
CA ASP A 46 -1.09 8.99 -19.93
C ASP A 46 -1.60 7.89 -19.01
N PRO A 47 -0.97 7.71 -17.82
CA PRO A 47 -1.44 6.71 -16.87
C PRO A 47 -2.89 7.02 -16.44
N PRO A 48 -3.72 5.98 -16.22
CA PRO A 48 -5.07 6.19 -15.75
C PRO A 48 -5.07 6.91 -14.40
N GLU A 49 -6.01 7.82 -14.21
CA GLU A 49 -6.18 8.53 -12.95
C GLU A 49 -6.32 7.56 -11.76
N ARG A 50 -7.04 6.47 -11.98
CA ARG A 50 -7.24 5.43 -10.99
C ARG A 50 -5.93 4.82 -10.51
N LEU A 51 -4.99 4.61 -11.44
CA LEU A 51 -3.67 4.07 -11.12
C LEU A 51 -2.89 5.03 -10.23
N THR A 52 -2.93 6.32 -10.53
CA THR A 52 -2.27 7.36 -9.74
C THR A 52 -2.86 7.42 -8.33
N LEU A 53 -4.19 7.34 -8.21
CA LEU A 53 -4.87 7.34 -6.92
C LEU A 53 -4.52 6.13 -6.06
N VAL A 54 -4.50 4.93 -6.65
CA VAL A 54 -4.18 3.71 -5.93
C VAL A 54 -2.72 3.72 -5.47
N ARG A 55 -1.81 4.19 -6.32
CA ARG A 55 -0.40 4.35 -5.95
C ARG A 55 -0.24 5.29 -4.77
N GLY A 56 -0.95 6.42 -4.78
CA GLY A 56 -0.92 7.38 -3.69
C GLY A 56 -1.38 6.76 -2.37
N ARG A 57 -2.47 6.00 -2.41
CA ARG A 57 -2.98 5.30 -1.22
C ARG A 57 -2.01 4.25 -0.71
N MET A 58 -1.38 3.52 -1.61
CA MET A 58 -0.39 2.52 -1.24
C MET A 58 0.81 3.15 -0.56
N GLU A 59 1.31 4.27 -1.09
CA GLU A 59 2.42 5.01 -0.49
C GLU A 59 2.07 5.51 0.91
N GLU A 60 0.86 6.03 1.11
CA GLU A 60 0.39 6.47 2.43
C GLU A 60 0.31 5.30 3.41
N ALA A 61 -0.20 4.16 2.97
CA ALA A 61 -0.28 2.98 3.81
C ALA A 61 1.11 2.48 4.21
N VAL A 62 2.07 2.50 3.30
CA VAL A 62 3.46 2.12 3.59
C VAL A 62 4.08 3.09 4.59
N LYS A 63 3.84 4.39 4.45
CA LYS A 63 4.31 5.39 5.41
C LYS A 63 3.73 5.15 6.80
N MET A 64 2.44 4.80 6.88
CA MET A 64 1.80 4.47 8.15
C MET A 64 2.43 3.23 8.80
N LEU A 65 2.71 2.20 7.99
CA LEU A 65 3.39 0.99 8.48
C LEU A 65 4.78 1.31 9.01
N ASP A 66 5.54 2.13 8.29
CA ASP A 66 6.87 2.54 8.72
C ASP A 66 6.82 3.32 10.03
N ALA A 67 5.84 4.22 10.17
CA ALA A 67 5.64 4.97 11.39
C ALA A 67 5.29 4.06 12.57
N LEU A 68 4.43 3.06 12.34
CA LEU A 68 4.08 2.07 13.37
C LEU A 68 5.28 1.24 13.79
N ASN A 69 6.07 0.79 12.82
CA ASN A 69 7.28 -0.01 13.09
C ASN A 69 8.33 0.80 13.87
N ALA A 70 8.45 2.09 13.59
CA ALA A 70 9.35 2.97 14.32
C ALA A 70 8.88 3.21 15.76
N ARG A 71 7.55 3.33 15.95
CA ARG A 71 6.95 3.57 17.26
C ARG A 71 6.86 2.31 18.10
N PHE A 72 6.60 1.16 17.47
CA PHE A 72 6.48 -0.14 18.14
C PHE A 72 7.39 -1.17 17.46
N PRO A 73 8.70 -1.12 17.76
CA PRO A 73 9.63 -2.09 17.18
C PRO A 73 9.24 -3.51 17.59
N GLY A 74 9.12 -4.40 16.66
CA GLY A 74 8.71 -5.78 16.91
C GLY A 74 7.29 -6.12 16.48
N THR A 75 6.54 -5.19 15.91
CA THR A 75 5.20 -5.43 15.36
C THR A 75 5.25 -5.97 13.94
N ARG A 76 6.17 -6.82 13.66
CA ARG A 76 6.28 -7.43 12.34
C ARG A 76 5.46 -8.68 12.20
#